data_0fc1a6d2c914a1909363f80b522fbd9d
#
_entry.id   0fc1a6d2c914a1909363f80b522fbd9d
#
_cell.length_a   1.000
_cell.length_b   1.000
_cell.length_c   1.000
_cell.angle_alpha   90.00
_cell.angle_beta   90.00
_cell.angle_gamma   90.00
#
_symmetry.space_group_name_H-M   'P 1'
#
loop_
_entity.id
_entity.type
_entity.pdbx_description
1 polymer ?
#
loop_
_entity_poly.entity_id
_entity_poly.type
_entity_poly.pdbx_seq_one_letter_code
_entity_poly.pdbx_strand_id
1 'polypeptide(L)'
;MSRVVRRRSSALVALTASLGLVAGVPALSGGAAQSAEPTPDCAKPFPIVDLEAGDPVDGLTVSKGTTPEPFTGEVIGVLHEGIAPGLDMVIMDLSSPEIDRVGGIWAGMSGSPVYAENGDLIGAVAYGLAYGASPVAGITPFEEMNDYLTETAGRPGTISVGKGLADKIARGSDVTARQAAQGFTQLPMALGVSGLTAKRLNQAQGADRDYLGQHDTYVVGRAAEEDAPDESTIVAGGNLAAALSYGDITAAGVGTATSVCEGRVVGFGHQMFFGGTTTLSLHPADALYVQEESLGAPFKVANLGAESGTITDDRMTGITGVFGALPETTTITSTVSMGERSREGSTFVNIPAAAAEMTFNEHLANHDRVVDGYTGGSAAQGYTITGTDADGSDFEIGFEDRFRSSSDITFDSAFDVADLVWGLTSIEGVTVDSVTMDSAVSPDKSTYTITGVQQRKNGEWVKVTGKVPATIKAGRTLQLRAVLSGPGVVRFVGYSFDVPKRYHDKKGFVYVTGGNWLWSDAPYQPTVGKIAEAVKAQVRNDETQAQFSISNNKGERV
;
A
#
# COMPACT_ATOMS: atom_id res chain seq x y z
N MET A 1 33.35 40.13 27.82
CA MET A 1 32.67 41.41 28.18
C MET A 1 32.14 42.02 26.88
N SER A 2 30.88 41.98 26.62
CA SER A 2 30.06 43.03 26.05
C SER A 2 28.61 42.51 25.92
N ARG A 3 27.74 43.09 26.72
CA ARG A 3 26.28 42.86 26.68
C ARG A 3 25.70 43.63 25.52
N VAL A 4 24.79 43.03 24.76
CA VAL A 4 23.86 43.77 23.87
C VAL A 4 22.44 43.47 24.31
N VAL A 5 21.72 44.57 24.52
CA VAL A 5 20.41 44.72 25.13
C VAL A 5 19.32 44.42 24.09
N ARG A 6 18.32 43.63 24.49
CA ARG A 6 17.05 43.44 23.74
C ARG A 6 16.17 44.67 23.88
N ARG A 7 15.65 45.22 22.79
CA ARG A 7 14.47 46.09 22.76
C ARG A 7 13.26 45.33 22.24
N ARG A 8 12.24 45.22 23.08
CA ARG A 8 10.86 44.85 22.71
C ARG A 8 10.16 46.09 22.19
N SER A 9 9.49 45.98 21.05
CA SER A 9 8.52 47.00 20.59
C SER A 9 7.13 46.38 20.61
N SER A 10 6.29 46.90 21.48
CA SER A 10 4.86 46.58 21.55
C SER A 10 4.12 47.53 20.60
N ALA A 11 3.32 47.01 19.68
CA ALA A 11 2.39 47.80 18.88
C ALA A 11 0.98 47.57 19.43
N LEU A 12 0.39 48.65 19.95
CA LEU A 12 -1.03 48.77 20.28
C LEU A 12 -1.81 48.96 18.96
N VAL A 13 -2.87 48.17 18.77
CA VAL A 13 -3.89 48.46 17.75
C VAL A 13 -5.14 48.99 18.45
N ALA A 14 -5.53 50.19 18.07
CA ALA A 14 -6.72 50.86 18.56
C ALA A 14 -7.99 50.39 17.82
N LEU A 15 -9.01 50.04 18.57
CA LEU A 15 -10.37 49.78 18.08
C LEU A 15 -11.10 51.13 17.87
N THR A 16 -11.53 51.40 16.64
CA THR A 16 -12.49 52.46 16.34
C THR A 16 -13.86 51.83 16.00
N ALA A 17 -14.83 52.09 16.86
CA ALA A 17 -16.22 51.76 16.61
C ALA A 17 -16.86 52.87 15.74
N SER A 18 -17.45 52.48 14.61
CA SER A 18 -18.31 53.37 13.80
C SER A 18 -19.76 52.88 13.87
N LEU A 19 -20.60 53.69 14.48
CA LEU A 19 -22.06 53.57 14.37
C LEU A 19 -22.47 54.00 12.94
N GLY A 20 -23.12 53.13 12.19
CA GLY A 20 -23.73 53.41 10.89
C GLY A 20 -25.25 53.24 10.96
N LEU A 21 -25.96 54.27 10.54
CA LEU A 21 -27.43 54.44 10.48
C LEU A 21 -28.11 53.32 9.68
N VAL A 22 -29.19 52.79 10.24
CA VAL A 22 -30.14 51.91 9.57
C VAL A 22 -31.08 52.77 8.70
N ALA A 23 -30.97 52.64 7.38
CA ALA A 23 -32.01 53.09 6.43
C ALA A 23 -32.78 51.85 5.96
N GLY A 24 -34.04 51.79 6.26
CA GLY A 24 -34.94 50.68 5.87
C GLY A 24 -35.13 50.59 4.36
N VAL A 25 -34.95 49.40 3.80
CA VAL A 25 -35.37 49.03 2.46
C VAL A 25 -36.49 47.98 2.61
N PRO A 26 -37.63 48.10 1.86
CA PRO A 26 -38.72 47.15 1.99
C PRO A 26 -38.31 45.76 1.48
N ALA A 27 -38.59 44.75 2.27
CA ALA A 27 -38.42 43.36 1.92
C ALA A 27 -39.35 42.99 0.75
N LEU A 28 -38.76 42.78 -0.42
CA LEU A 28 -39.38 41.98 -1.46
C LEU A 28 -39.21 40.51 -1.03
N SER A 29 -40.34 39.89 -0.66
CA SER A 29 -40.45 38.45 -0.45
C SER A 29 -40.25 37.71 -1.78
N GLY A 30 -38.97 37.50 -2.16
CA GLY A 30 -38.58 36.50 -3.13
C GLY A 30 -38.69 35.15 -2.42
N GLY A 31 -39.68 34.34 -2.81
CA GLY A 31 -39.74 32.94 -2.41
C GLY A 31 -38.41 32.28 -2.76
N ALA A 32 -37.68 31.82 -1.73
CA ALA A 32 -36.61 30.87 -1.94
C ALA A 32 -37.24 29.67 -2.61
N ALA A 33 -36.89 29.46 -3.88
CA ALA A 33 -37.05 28.13 -4.48
C ALA A 33 -36.25 27.19 -3.58
N GLN A 34 -36.94 26.43 -2.75
CA GLN A 34 -36.37 25.23 -2.17
C GLN A 34 -35.91 24.38 -3.38
N SER A 35 -34.61 24.29 -3.59
CA SER A 35 -34.06 23.19 -4.35
C SER A 35 -34.58 21.96 -3.64
N ALA A 36 -35.49 21.22 -4.29
CA ALA A 36 -35.85 19.90 -3.84
C ALA A 36 -34.54 19.13 -3.68
N GLU A 37 -34.24 18.67 -2.46
CA GLU A 37 -33.25 17.66 -2.28
C GLU A 37 -33.58 16.54 -3.27
N PRO A 38 -32.61 16.07 -4.10
CA PRO A 38 -32.89 14.95 -4.97
C PRO A 38 -33.38 13.83 -4.07
N THR A 39 -34.60 13.36 -4.32
CA THR A 39 -35.10 12.11 -3.71
C THR A 39 -34.05 11.03 -4.03
N PRO A 40 -33.55 10.27 -3.03
CA PRO A 40 -32.56 9.24 -3.28
C PRO A 40 -33.19 8.22 -4.25
N ASP A 41 -32.70 8.24 -5.49
CA ASP A 41 -33.16 7.33 -6.55
C ASP A 41 -32.42 6.01 -6.37
N CYS A 42 -32.76 5.30 -5.27
CA CYS A 42 -32.21 3.99 -4.99
C CYS A 42 -32.67 3.02 -6.08
N ALA A 43 -31.69 2.41 -6.76
CA ALA A 43 -31.97 1.47 -7.83
C ALA A 43 -32.86 0.31 -7.33
N LYS A 44 -33.89 -0.03 -8.10
CA LYS A 44 -34.76 -1.16 -7.81
C LYS A 44 -34.18 -2.42 -8.47
N PRO A 45 -33.94 -3.51 -7.72
CA PRO A 45 -33.47 -4.76 -8.30
C PRO A 45 -34.47 -5.33 -9.33
N PHE A 46 -33.94 -5.82 -10.46
CA PHE A 46 -34.70 -6.61 -11.42
C PHE A 46 -34.55 -8.10 -11.05
N PRO A 47 -35.68 -8.86 -10.89
CA PRO A 47 -35.61 -10.28 -10.58
C PRO A 47 -34.97 -11.07 -11.73
N ILE A 48 -33.79 -11.67 -11.52
CA ILE A 48 -33.08 -12.41 -12.58
C ILE A 48 -33.85 -13.63 -13.11
N VAL A 49 -34.80 -14.16 -12.32
CA VAL A 49 -35.70 -15.25 -12.73
C VAL A 49 -36.61 -14.86 -13.90
N ASP A 50 -36.86 -13.58 -14.09
CA ASP A 50 -37.72 -13.03 -15.16
C ASP A 50 -36.93 -12.72 -16.45
N LEU A 51 -35.58 -12.90 -16.46
CA LEU A 51 -34.75 -12.68 -17.65
C LEU A 51 -34.88 -13.82 -18.66
N GLU A 52 -35.10 -13.44 -19.92
CA GLU A 52 -35.12 -14.36 -21.07
C GLU A 52 -33.90 -14.09 -21.98
N ALA A 53 -33.47 -15.13 -22.70
CA ALA A 53 -32.44 -14.96 -23.73
C ALA A 53 -32.97 -14.13 -24.90
N GLY A 54 -32.23 -13.10 -25.27
CA GLY A 54 -32.63 -12.13 -26.28
C GLY A 54 -33.23 -10.84 -25.71
N ASP A 55 -33.38 -10.74 -24.37
CA ASP A 55 -33.83 -9.49 -23.75
C ASP A 55 -32.82 -8.38 -24.00
N PRO A 56 -33.24 -7.21 -24.49
CA PRO A 56 -32.36 -6.07 -24.66
C PRO A 56 -32.04 -5.45 -23.29
N VAL A 57 -30.83 -4.93 -23.16
CA VAL A 57 -30.37 -4.26 -21.96
C VAL A 57 -29.63 -2.98 -22.29
N ASP A 58 -29.70 -2.01 -21.39
CA ASP A 58 -28.92 -0.78 -21.42
C ASP A 58 -27.99 -0.71 -20.20
N GLY A 59 -26.85 -0.05 -20.34
CA GLY A 59 -25.93 0.13 -19.22
C GLY A 59 -25.16 1.44 -19.30
N LEU A 60 -24.45 1.75 -18.24
CA LEU A 60 -23.65 2.96 -18.11
C LEU A 60 -22.22 2.63 -17.68
N THR A 61 -21.23 3.28 -18.28
CA THR A 61 -19.81 3.17 -17.90
C THR A 61 -19.06 4.44 -18.24
N VAL A 62 -17.82 4.58 -17.78
CA VAL A 62 -16.93 5.67 -18.19
C VAL A 62 -15.71 5.09 -18.87
N SER A 63 -15.50 5.46 -20.13
CA SER A 63 -14.27 5.14 -20.88
C SER A 63 -13.27 6.30 -20.83
N LYS A 64 -13.78 7.54 -20.74
CA LYS A 64 -12.98 8.76 -20.68
C LYS A 64 -13.69 9.86 -19.88
N GLY A 65 -12.92 10.62 -19.08
CA GLY A 65 -13.46 11.66 -18.22
C GLY A 65 -14.17 11.08 -17.01
N THR A 66 -15.23 11.76 -16.57
CA THR A 66 -16.01 11.41 -15.38
C THR A 66 -17.49 11.15 -15.68
N THR A 67 -17.94 11.47 -16.89
CA THR A 67 -19.36 11.37 -17.27
C THR A 67 -19.69 9.99 -17.77
N PRO A 68 -20.70 9.30 -17.19
CA PRO A 68 -21.15 8.01 -17.69
C PRO A 68 -21.65 8.07 -19.14
N GLU A 69 -21.24 7.10 -19.94
CA GLU A 69 -21.61 6.89 -21.33
C GLU A 69 -22.45 5.61 -21.46
N PRO A 70 -23.46 5.58 -22.32
CA PRO A 70 -24.31 4.41 -22.50
C PRO A 70 -23.58 3.31 -23.27
N PHE A 71 -23.89 2.07 -22.93
CA PHE A 71 -23.69 0.89 -23.75
C PHE A 71 -24.99 0.10 -23.81
N THR A 72 -25.14 -0.76 -24.81
CA THR A 72 -26.28 -1.64 -25.00
C THR A 72 -25.85 -3.10 -24.96
N GLY A 73 -26.81 -4.00 -24.89
CA GLY A 73 -26.49 -5.42 -24.96
C GLY A 73 -27.73 -6.29 -25.05
N GLU A 74 -27.51 -7.58 -25.04
CA GLU A 74 -28.53 -8.61 -25.10
C GLU A 74 -28.22 -9.75 -24.13
N VAL A 75 -29.23 -10.25 -23.43
CA VAL A 75 -29.10 -11.38 -22.52
C VAL A 75 -28.86 -12.67 -23.31
N ILE A 76 -27.75 -13.35 -23.05
CA ILE A 76 -27.47 -14.70 -23.58
C ILE A 76 -28.13 -15.76 -22.70
N GLY A 77 -28.12 -15.57 -21.38
CA GLY A 77 -28.75 -16.46 -20.42
C GLY A 77 -28.17 -16.36 -19.02
N VAL A 78 -28.71 -17.16 -18.09
CA VAL A 78 -28.25 -17.26 -16.70
C VAL A 78 -27.40 -18.52 -16.51
N LEU A 79 -26.24 -18.39 -15.91
CA LEU A 79 -25.43 -19.48 -15.42
C LEU A 79 -25.71 -19.65 -13.92
N HIS A 80 -26.52 -20.67 -13.59
CA HIS A 80 -26.90 -20.96 -12.21
C HIS A 80 -25.68 -21.35 -11.36
N GLU A 81 -25.59 -20.77 -10.18
CA GLU A 81 -24.43 -20.92 -9.29
C GLU A 81 -23.09 -20.59 -10.00
N GLY A 82 -23.14 -19.69 -10.97
CA GLY A 82 -22.00 -19.34 -11.80
C GLY A 82 -20.91 -18.57 -11.06
N ILE A 83 -21.26 -17.82 -10.02
CA ILE A 83 -20.29 -17.11 -9.17
C ILE A 83 -19.85 -17.99 -8.02
N ALA A 84 -20.80 -18.56 -7.27
CA ALA A 84 -20.58 -19.44 -6.14
C ALA A 84 -21.86 -20.25 -5.86
N PRO A 85 -21.84 -21.26 -4.97
CA PRO A 85 -23.05 -21.93 -4.55
C PRO A 85 -24.10 -20.94 -4.06
N GLY A 86 -25.28 -20.97 -4.71
CA GLY A 86 -26.39 -20.04 -4.46
C GLY A 86 -26.22 -18.65 -5.09
N LEU A 87 -25.14 -18.37 -5.82
CA LEU A 87 -24.90 -17.09 -6.51
C LEU A 87 -24.87 -17.30 -8.03
N ASP A 88 -25.89 -16.83 -8.70
CA ASP A 88 -26.04 -16.91 -10.15
C ASP A 88 -25.18 -15.85 -10.87
N MET A 89 -24.90 -16.06 -12.16
CA MET A 89 -24.27 -15.11 -13.05
C MET A 89 -25.10 -14.93 -14.32
N VAL A 90 -25.45 -13.70 -14.67
CA VAL A 90 -26.09 -13.42 -15.95
C VAL A 90 -25.02 -13.20 -17.02
N ILE A 91 -25.15 -13.83 -18.17
CA ILE A 91 -24.25 -13.69 -19.32
C ILE A 91 -24.92 -12.83 -20.38
N MET A 92 -24.21 -11.81 -20.84
CA MET A 92 -24.66 -10.84 -21.83
C MET A 92 -23.63 -10.61 -22.91
N ASP A 93 -24.07 -10.26 -24.11
CA ASP A 93 -23.23 -9.69 -25.17
C ASP A 93 -23.44 -8.18 -25.18
N LEU A 94 -22.37 -7.41 -24.99
CA LEU A 94 -22.39 -5.96 -24.78
C LEU A 94 -21.79 -5.22 -25.97
N SER A 95 -22.27 -4.03 -26.28
CA SER A 95 -21.81 -3.23 -27.41
C SER A 95 -21.75 -1.74 -27.07
N SER A 96 -20.65 -1.12 -27.46
CA SER A 96 -20.48 0.33 -27.53
C SER A 96 -19.32 0.65 -28.48
N PRO A 97 -19.18 1.89 -28.96
CA PRO A 97 -18.04 2.28 -29.79
C PRO A 97 -16.68 2.00 -29.13
N GLU A 98 -16.60 2.07 -27.80
CA GLU A 98 -15.36 1.81 -27.07
C GLU A 98 -15.12 0.30 -26.90
N ILE A 99 -16.16 -0.50 -26.62
CA ILE A 99 -16.07 -1.98 -26.61
C ILE A 99 -15.54 -2.48 -27.96
N ASP A 100 -16.07 -1.94 -29.06
CA ASP A 100 -15.64 -2.29 -30.41
C ASP A 100 -14.19 -1.88 -30.68
N ARG A 101 -13.79 -0.67 -30.21
CA ARG A 101 -12.44 -0.15 -30.41
C ARG A 101 -11.37 -1.00 -29.72
N VAL A 102 -11.61 -1.40 -28.46
CA VAL A 102 -10.66 -2.19 -27.66
C VAL A 102 -10.86 -3.70 -27.80
N GLY A 103 -11.88 -4.12 -28.53
CA GLY A 103 -12.18 -5.52 -28.84
C GLY A 103 -12.90 -6.27 -27.71
N GLY A 104 -13.49 -5.58 -26.75
CA GLY A 104 -14.26 -6.20 -25.67
C GLY A 104 -14.39 -5.33 -24.42
N ILE A 105 -14.95 -5.92 -23.36
CA ILE A 105 -15.00 -5.29 -22.03
C ILE A 105 -13.59 -5.17 -21.43
N TRP A 106 -13.40 -4.26 -20.50
CA TRP A 106 -12.08 -3.92 -19.96
C TRP A 106 -12.03 -3.91 -18.42
N ALA A 107 -10.83 -4.09 -17.85
CA ALA A 107 -10.57 -3.87 -16.42
C ALA A 107 -10.85 -2.40 -16.07
N GLY A 108 -11.70 -2.19 -15.06
CA GLY A 108 -12.24 -0.87 -14.69
C GLY A 108 -13.65 -0.62 -15.23
N MET A 109 -14.21 -1.51 -16.10
CA MET A 109 -15.64 -1.58 -16.39
C MET A 109 -16.41 -2.34 -15.28
N SER A 110 -15.69 -3.05 -14.42
CA SER A 110 -16.23 -3.71 -13.22
C SER A 110 -17.08 -2.74 -12.40
N GLY A 111 -18.34 -3.12 -12.13
CA GLY A 111 -19.32 -2.27 -11.43
C GLY A 111 -20.25 -1.50 -12.37
N SER A 112 -20.03 -1.47 -13.67
CA SER A 112 -20.92 -0.79 -14.62
C SER A 112 -22.34 -1.35 -14.52
N PRO A 113 -23.35 -0.52 -14.15
CA PRO A 113 -24.72 -0.97 -13.98
C PRO A 113 -25.34 -1.37 -15.32
N VAL A 114 -26.14 -2.44 -15.29
CA VAL A 114 -26.92 -2.93 -16.43
C VAL A 114 -28.38 -2.97 -16.04
N TYR A 115 -29.23 -2.34 -16.86
CA TYR A 115 -30.65 -2.14 -16.61
C TYR A 115 -31.50 -2.93 -17.62
N ALA A 116 -32.63 -3.40 -17.16
CA ALA A 116 -33.69 -3.93 -18.01
C ALA A 116 -34.45 -2.78 -18.71
N GLU A 117 -35.25 -3.11 -19.73
CA GLU A 117 -36.04 -2.14 -20.52
C GLU A 117 -36.97 -1.27 -19.65
N ASN A 118 -37.42 -1.78 -18.49
CA ASN A 118 -38.25 -1.04 -17.53
C ASN A 118 -37.47 -0.10 -16.61
N GLY A 119 -36.13 -0.06 -16.71
CA GLY A 119 -35.24 0.74 -15.91
C GLY A 119 -34.84 0.12 -14.56
N ASP A 120 -35.33 -1.07 -14.21
CA ASP A 120 -34.88 -1.78 -13.01
C ASP A 120 -33.45 -2.30 -13.20
N LEU A 121 -32.63 -2.32 -12.16
CA LEU A 121 -31.22 -2.68 -12.19
C LEU A 121 -31.04 -4.21 -12.13
N ILE A 122 -30.56 -4.80 -13.22
CA ILE A 122 -30.24 -6.24 -13.29
C ILE A 122 -29.02 -6.56 -12.47
N GLY A 123 -27.93 -5.78 -12.63
CA GLY A 123 -26.68 -6.05 -11.94
C GLY A 123 -25.53 -5.22 -12.46
N ALA A 124 -24.31 -5.72 -12.23
CA ALA A 124 -23.07 -5.05 -12.56
C ALA A 124 -22.15 -5.93 -13.42
N VAL A 125 -21.50 -5.33 -14.43
CA VAL A 125 -20.41 -5.98 -15.17
C VAL A 125 -19.31 -6.37 -14.17
N ALA A 126 -18.90 -7.64 -14.17
CA ALA A 126 -17.93 -8.14 -13.18
C ALA A 126 -16.95 -9.18 -13.73
N TYR A 127 -17.36 -9.97 -14.72
CA TYR A 127 -16.57 -11.09 -15.25
C TYR A 127 -16.41 -10.98 -16.75
N GLY A 128 -15.24 -11.38 -17.25
CA GLY A 128 -14.95 -11.54 -18.67
C GLY A 128 -14.58 -12.98 -18.99
N LEU A 129 -14.51 -13.30 -20.28
CA LEU A 129 -14.00 -14.60 -20.73
C LEU A 129 -12.52 -14.74 -20.34
N ALA A 130 -12.13 -15.94 -19.93
CA ALA A 130 -10.81 -16.22 -19.38
C ALA A 130 -9.64 -15.97 -20.35
N TYR A 131 -9.92 -15.88 -21.64
CA TYR A 131 -8.90 -15.69 -22.67
C TYR A 131 -9.31 -14.68 -23.74
N GLY A 132 -8.56 -13.57 -23.75
CA GLY A 132 -8.66 -12.50 -24.74
C GLY A 132 -9.84 -11.56 -24.49
N ALA A 133 -9.73 -10.38 -25.06
CA ALA A 133 -10.81 -9.41 -25.06
C ALA A 133 -12.06 -9.98 -25.74
N SER A 134 -13.24 -9.71 -25.19
CA SER A 134 -14.53 -10.16 -25.69
C SER A 134 -15.63 -9.21 -25.24
N PRO A 135 -16.68 -8.95 -26.07
CA PRO A 135 -17.86 -8.22 -25.65
C PRO A 135 -18.76 -9.02 -24.70
N VAL A 136 -18.52 -10.34 -24.55
CA VAL A 136 -19.30 -11.19 -23.64
C VAL A 136 -18.89 -10.95 -22.21
N ALA A 137 -19.85 -10.51 -21.39
CA ALA A 137 -19.69 -10.18 -19.99
C ALA A 137 -20.49 -11.13 -19.08
N GLY A 138 -19.91 -11.41 -17.90
CA GLY A 138 -20.66 -11.96 -16.77
C GLY A 138 -21.07 -10.82 -15.84
N ILE A 139 -22.34 -10.81 -15.49
CA ILE A 139 -23.00 -9.79 -14.68
C ILE A 139 -23.31 -10.38 -13.32
N THR A 140 -22.86 -9.73 -12.25
CA THR A 140 -23.29 -10.05 -10.88
C THR A 140 -24.68 -9.46 -10.65
N PRO A 141 -25.68 -10.25 -10.26
CA PRO A 141 -27.02 -9.75 -9.98
C PRO A 141 -27.04 -8.70 -8.87
N PHE A 142 -27.81 -7.63 -9.04
CA PHE A 142 -27.88 -6.57 -8.04
C PHE A 142 -28.57 -7.02 -6.74
N GLU A 143 -29.51 -7.94 -6.81
CA GLU A 143 -30.11 -8.57 -5.62
C GLU A 143 -29.02 -9.13 -4.72
N GLU A 144 -28.05 -9.86 -5.29
CA GLU A 144 -26.92 -10.47 -4.58
C GLU A 144 -25.90 -9.44 -4.07
N MET A 145 -25.72 -8.33 -4.77
CA MET A 145 -24.84 -7.23 -4.32
C MET A 145 -25.40 -6.52 -3.11
N ASN A 146 -26.71 -6.38 -3.01
CA ASN A 146 -27.36 -5.66 -1.93
C ASN A 146 -27.53 -6.51 -0.66
N ASP A 147 -27.94 -7.77 -0.81
CA ASP A 147 -28.22 -8.66 0.32
C ASP A 147 -26.94 -9.32 0.88
N TYR A 148 -25.97 -9.59 0.01
CA TYR A 148 -24.75 -10.32 0.35
C TYR A 148 -23.74 -9.52 1.18
N LEU A 149 -23.87 -8.24 1.32
CA LEU A 149 -23.00 -7.43 2.18
C LEU A 149 -23.01 -7.84 3.66
N THR A 150 -23.87 -8.78 4.02
CA THR A 150 -24.03 -9.30 5.41
C THR A 150 -23.50 -10.73 5.62
N GLU A 151 -23.07 -11.47 4.56
CA GLU A 151 -22.64 -12.89 4.68
C GLU A 151 -21.22 -13.17 4.19
N THR A 152 -20.59 -14.26 4.65
CA THR A 152 -19.22 -14.68 4.28
C THR A 152 -19.20 -15.94 3.44
N ALA A 153 -18.63 -15.90 2.23
CA ALA A 153 -18.43 -17.05 1.35
C ALA A 153 -17.02 -17.09 0.73
N GLY A 154 -16.60 -18.25 0.19
CA GLY A 154 -15.25 -18.49 -0.31
C GLY A 154 -14.94 -17.85 -1.68
N ARG A 155 -13.65 -17.76 -2.03
CA ARG A 155 -13.15 -17.10 -3.25
C ARG A 155 -13.40 -17.94 -4.51
N PRO A 156 -14.07 -17.43 -5.57
CA PRO A 156 -14.22 -18.16 -6.83
C PRO A 156 -12.93 -18.13 -7.66
N GLY A 157 -12.63 -19.28 -8.26
CA GLY A 157 -11.62 -19.42 -9.31
C GLY A 157 -12.20 -19.16 -10.71
N THR A 158 -11.67 -19.86 -11.72
CA THR A 158 -12.28 -19.84 -13.07
C THR A 158 -13.64 -20.52 -13.05
N ILE A 159 -14.64 -19.83 -13.56
CA ILE A 159 -16.02 -20.31 -13.67
C ILE A 159 -16.13 -21.17 -14.94
N SER A 160 -16.42 -22.45 -14.80
CA SER A 160 -16.49 -23.38 -15.91
C SER A 160 -17.80 -23.25 -16.69
N VAL A 161 -17.71 -23.26 -18.01
CA VAL A 161 -18.88 -23.22 -18.91
C VAL A 161 -19.09 -24.56 -19.56
N GLY A 162 -20.25 -25.16 -19.35
CA GLY A 162 -20.65 -26.40 -20.00
C GLY A 162 -20.85 -26.23 -21.50
N LYS A 163 -20.69 -27.35 -22.28
CA LYS A 163 -20.78 -27.32 -23.76
C LYS A 163 -22.07 -26.66 -24.29
N GLY A 164 -23.22 -26.95 -23.70
CA GLY A 164 -24.50 -26.38 -24.13
C GLY A 164 -24.55 -24.85 -24.04
N LEU A 165 -24.00 -24.29 -22.93
CA LEU A 165 -23.93 -22.84 -22.75
C LEU A 165 -22.82 -22.22 -23.63
N ALA A 166 -21.68 -22.88 -23.81
CA ALA A 166 -20.66 -22.43 -24.76
C ALA A 166 -21.18 -22.36 -26.20
N ASP A 167 -21.96 -23.34 -26.63
CA ASP A 167 -22.63 -23.32 -27.93
C ASP A 167 -23.71 -22.22 -28.01
N LYS A 168 -24.37 -21.88 -26.89
CA LYS A 168 -25.37 -20.79 -26.82
C LYS A 168 -24.68 -19.42 -26.91
N ILE A 169 -23.59 -19.22 -26.19
CA ILE A 169 -22.76 -18.00 -26.26
C ILE A 169 -22.29 -17.79 -27.70
N ALA A 170 -21.76 -18.83 -28.35
CA ALA A 170 -21.27 -18.74 -29.73
C ALA A 170 -22.37 -18.47 -30.77
N ARG A 171 -23.64 -18.72 -30.47
CA ARG A 171 -24.75 -18.38 -31.36
C ARG A 171 -25.27 -16.96 -31.15
N GLY A 172 -25.13 -16.43 -29.94
CA GLY A 172 -25.63 -15.11 -29.58
C GLY A 172 -24.52 -14.02 -29.57
N SER A 173 -23.30 -14.35 -29.99
CA SER A 173 -22.20 -13.40 -30.06
C SER A 173 -21.17 -13.81 -31.11
N ASP A 174 -20.17 -12.96 -31.37
CA ASP A 174 -19.04 -13.24 -32.28
C ASP A 174 -17.97 -14.15 -31.68
N VAL A 175 -18.16 -14.62 -30.44
CA VAL A 175 -17.25 -15.51 -29.71
C VAL A 175 -17.42 -16.94 -30.18
N THR A 176 -16.32 -17.67 -30.39
CA THR A 176 -16.36 -19.08 -30.72
C THR A 176 -16.75 -19.96 -29.52
N ALA A 177 -17.43 -21.08 -29.73
CA ALA A 177 -17.76 -22.05 -28.68
C ALA A 177 -16.49 -22.55 -27.94
N ARG A 178 -15.32 -22.56 -28.60
CA ARG A 178 -14.06 -22.92 -27.99
C ARG A 178 -13.54 -21.85 -27.02
N GLN A 179 -13.73 -20.57 -27.31
CA GLN A 179 -13.40 -19.47 -26.38
C GLN A 179 -14.35 -19.49 -25.20
N ALA A 180 -15.66 -19.57 -25.45
CA ALA A 180 -16.67 -19.66 -24.37
C ALA A 180 -16.45 -20.87 -23.45
N ALA A 181 -15.99 -22.01 -23.96
CA ALA A 181 -15.71 -23.22 -23.17
C ALA A 181 -14.52 -23.07 -22.23
N GLN A 182 -13.70 -22.03 -22.36
CA GLN A 182 -12.60 -21.74 -21.42
C GLN A 182 -13.10 -21.15 -20.09
N GLY A 183 -14.36 -20.73 -20.06
CA GLY A 183 -15.03 -20.19 -18.87
C GLY A 183 -14.83 -18.69 -18.68
N PHE A 184 -15.27 -18.23 -17.53
CA PHE A 184 -15.19 -16.84 -17.12
C PHE A 184 -14.21 -16.68 -15.97
N THR A 185 -13.56 -15.53 -15.92
CA THR A 185 -12.78 -15.07 -14.77
C THR A 185 -13.28 -13.69 -14.36
N GLN A 186 -13.13 -13.36 -13.08
CA GLN A 186 -13.27 -12.01 -12.60
C GLN A 186 -12.44 -11.08 -13.48
N LEU A 187 -12.99 -9.93 -13.86
CA LEU A 187 -12.19 -8.91 -14.53
C LEU A 187 -10.99 -8.54 -13.66
N PRO A 188 -9.79 -8.43 -14.23
CA PRO A 188 -8.63 -8.09 -13.44
C PRO A 188 -8.85 -6.78 -12.70
N MET A 189 -8.71 -6.80 -11.38
CA MET A 189 -8.56 -5.59 -10.61
C MET A 189 -7.07 -5.24 -10.63
N ALA A 190 -6.67 -4.52 -11.65
CA ALA A 190 -5.31 -4.03 -11.73
C ALA A 190 -5.10 -2.97 -10.65
N LEU A 191 -4.17 -3.22 -9.73
CA LEU A 191 -3.78 -2.26 -8.70
C LEU A 191 -2.89 -1.19 -9.34
N GLY A 192 -3.44 0.00 -9.51
CA GLY A 192 -2.66 1.15 -9.96
C GLY A 192 -1.76 1.65 -8.84
N VAL A 193 -0.45 1.73 -9.08
CA VAL A 193 0.52 2.28 -8.12
C VAL A 193 1.17 3.52 -8.70
N SER A 194 1.01 4.66 -8.03
CA SER A 194 1.73 5.91 -8.35
C SER A 194 2.92 6.13 -7.42
N GLY A 195 3.79 7.07 -7.80
CA GLY A 195 4.97 7.46 -6.99
C GLY A 195 6.24 6.68 -7.31
N LEU A 196 6.15 5.48 -7.89
CA LEU A 196 7.29 4.65 -8.29
C LEU A 196 7.45 4.56 -9.80
N THR A 197 8.69 4.40 -10.27
CA THR A 197 8.95 4.01 -11.65
C THR A 197 8.63 2.51 -11.85
N ALA A 198 8.27 2.10 -13.07
CA ALA A 198 8.02 0.68 -13.38
C ALA A 198 9.20 -0.23 -12.99
N LYS A 199 10.44 0.27 -13.13
CA LYS A 199 11.62 -0.49 -12.70
C LYS A 199 11.68 -0.68 -11.20
N ARG A 200 11.35 0.35 -10.40
CA ARG A 200 11.29 0.26 -8.92
C ARG A 200 10.17 -0.67 -8.48
N LEU A 201 9.01 -0.55 -9.11
CA LEU A 201 7.89 -1.45 -8.82
C LEU A 201 8.26 -2.92 -9.06
N ASN A 202 8.85 -3.24 -10.22
CA ASN A 202 9.34 -4.59 -10.50
C ASN A 202 10.44 -5.05 -9.54
N GLN A 203 11.31 -4.14 -9.10
CA GLN A 203 12.38 -4.45 -8.14
C GLN A 203 11.79 -4.71 -6.74
N ALA A 204 10.79 -3.95 -6.32
CA ALA A 204 10.07 -4.14 -5.06
C ALA A 204 9.35 -5.50 -5.04
N GLN A 205 8.62 -5.82 -6.12
CA GLN A 205 7.94 -7.12 -6.26
C GLN A 205 8.89 -8.32 -6.35
N GLY A 206 10.09 -8.12 -6.89
CA GLY A 206 11.15 -9.15 -6.98
C GLY A 206 12.00 -9.30 -5.72
N ALA A 207 11.79 -8.48 -4.70
CA ALA A 207 12.43 -8.64 -3.40
C ALA A 207 11.87 -9.89 -2.70
N ASP A 208 12.72 -10.60 -1.94
CA ASP A 208 12.29 -11.76 -1.12
C ASP A 208 11.37 -11.35 0.07
N ARG A 209 10.71 -10.23 -0.06
CA ARG A 209 9.77 -9.62 0.90
C ARG A 209 8.45 -9.39 0.20
N ASP A 210 7.47 -10.18 0.52
CA ASP A 210 6.10 -10.08 0.01
C ASP A 210 5.19 -9.66 1.17
N TYR A 211 5.02 -8.35 1.33
CA TYR A 211 4.24 -7.80 2.45
C TYR A 211 2.73 -7.92 2.23
N LEU A 212 2.25 -7.78 0.98
CA LEU A 212 0.82 -7.79 0.62
C LEU A 212 0.37 -9.00 -0.21
N GLY A 213 1.29 -9.87 -0.64
CA GLY A 213 1.02 -10.91 -1.63
C GLY A 213 1.14 -10.41 -3.07
N GLN A 214 1.12 -11.35 -4.03
CA GLN A 214 1.27 -11.01 -5.45
C GLN A 214 -0.03 -10.45 -6.01
N HIS A 215 0.02 -9.22 -6.52
CA HIS A 215 -1.05 -8.57 -7.27
C HIS A 215 -0.52 -8.10 -8.62
N ASP A 216 -1.37 -8.14 -9.65
CA ASP A 216 -1.06 -7.50 -10.92
C ASP A 216 -1.07 -5.98 -10.71
N THR A 217 0.10 -5.36 -10.79
CA THR A 217 0.26 -3.92 -10.59
C THR A 217 0.76 -3.21 -11.83
N TYR A 218 0.33 -1.98 -12.02
CA TYR A 218 0.82 -1.10 -13.08
C TYR A 218 1.03 0.32 -12.55
N VAL A 219 1.86 1.10 -13.23
CA VAL A 219 2.12 2.49 -12.83
C VAL A 219 0.98 3.37 -13.33
N VAL A 220 0.36 4.12 -12.42
CA VAL A 220 -0.66 5.14 -12.72
C VAL A 220 -0.19 6.52 -12.26
N GLY A 221 -0.82 7.56 -12.80
CA GLY A 221 -0.66 8.92 -12.32
C GLY A 221 -1.68 9.27 -11.22
N ARG A 222 -1.42 10.35 -10.49
CA ARG A 222 -2.39 11.01 -9.61
C ARG A 222 -2.99 12.21 -10.34
N ALA A 223 -4.26 12.55 -10.09
CA ALA A 223 -4.85 13.79 -10.59
C ALA A 223 -4.13 15.03 -10.01
N ALA A 224 -3.94 16.06 -10.83
CA ALA A 224 -3.54 17.38 -10.33
C ALA A 224 -4.70 17.97 -9.52
N GLU A 225 -4.39 18.74 -8.44
CA GLU A 225 -5.42 19.32 -7.55
C GLU A 225 -6.42 20.21 -8.30
N GLU A 226 -5.99 20.94 -9.34
CA GLU A 226 -6.83 21.85 -10.12
C GLU A 226 -7.85 21.12 -11.01
N ASP A 227 -7.53 19.90 -11.46
CA ASP A 227 -8.34 19.10 -12.40
C ASP A 227 -8.89 17.82 -11.73
N ALA A 228 -8.71 17.65 -10.41
CA ALA A 228 -9.15 16.45 -9.72
C ALA A 228 -10.69 16.39 -9.67
N PRO A 229 -11.30 15.24 -9.99
CA PRO A 229 -12.74 15.05 -9.84
C PRO A 229 -13.13 15.10 -8.36
N ASP A 230 -14.33 15.56 -8.08
CA ASP A 230 -14.92 15.55 -6.74
C ASP A 230 -15.94 14.40 -6.56
N GLU A 231 -16.45 14.22 -5.33
CA GLU A 231 -17.36 13.12 -5.00
C GLU A 231 -18.66 13.14 -5.81
N SER A 232 -19.10 14.30 -6.32
CA SER A 232 -20.33 14.42 -7.12
C SER A 232 -20.23 13.67 -8.46
N THR A 233 -19.02 13.30 -8.88
CA THR A 233 -18.78 12.48 -10.07
C THR A 233 -18.98 10.98 -9.84
N ILE A 234 -19.09 10.54 -8.57
CA ILE A 234 -19.39 9.16 -8.20
C ILE A 234 -20.92 8.99 -8.24
N VAL A 235 -21.40 8.61 -9.40
CA VAL A 235 -22.82 8.33 -9.69
C VAL A 235 -22.92 6.94 -10.28
N ALA A 236 -24.14 6.39 -10.42
CA ALA A 236 -24.33 5.11 -11.12
C ALA A 236 -23.72 5.16 -12.54
N GLY A 237 -22.85 4.22 -12.85
CA GLY A 237 -22.04 4.22 -14.08
C GLY A 237 -20.79 5.11 -14.04
N GLY A 238 -20.61 5.96 -13.03
CA GLY A 238 -19.43 6.81 -12.83
C GLY A 238 -18.22 6.03 -12.30
N ASN A 239 -17.03 6.62 -12.43
CA ASN A 239 -15.83 6.00 -11.89
C ASN A 239 -15.86 5.95 -10.35
N LEU A 240 -15.37 4.84 -9.82
CA LEU A 240 -15.17 4.60 -8.40
C LEU A 240 -13.78 4.00 -8.19
N ALA A 241 -12.99 4.57 -7.30
CA ALA A 241 -11.73 3.97 -6.90
C ALA A 241 -11.73 3.62 -5.41
N ALA A 242 -11.14 2.46 -5.09
CA ALA A 242 -10.89 2.02 -3.73
C ALA A 242 -9.37 1.92 -3.54
N ALA A 243 -8.82 2.63 -2.53
CA ALA A 243 -7.39 2.73 -2.34
C ALA A 243 -6.92 2.14 -1.01
N LEU A 244 -5.79 1.42 -1.06
CA LEU A 244 -5.02 0.96 0.10
C LEU A 244 -4.24 2.11 0.73
N SER A 245 -3.75 3.02 -0.12
CA SER A 245 -2.98 4.19 0.27
C SER A 245 -3.17 5.33 -0.73
N TYR A 246 -2.92 6.53 -0.26
CA TYR A 246 -2.90 7.75 -1.07
C TYR A 246 -1.80 8.71 -0.58
N GLY A 247 -1.51 9.75 -1.31
CA GLY A 247 -0.39 10.64 -1.07
C GLY A 247 0.73 10.41 -2.09
N ASP A 248 1.98 10.39 -1.66
CA ASP A 248 3.13 10.15 -2.55
C ASP A 248 3.06 8.76 -3.18
N ILE A 249 2.68 7.76 -2.40
CA ILE A 249 2.35 6.42 -2.90
C ILE A 249 0.83 6.25 -2.87
N THR A 250 0.24 6.24 -4.04
CA THR A 250 -1.18 5.89 -4.21
C THR A 250 -1.27 4.49 -4.78
N ALA A 251 -1.95 3.59 -4.06
CA ALA A 251 -2.21 2.22 -4.47
C ALA A 251 -3.72 1.97 -4.47
N ALA A 252 -4.33 1.90 -5.64
CA ALA A 252 -5.78 1.87 -5.80
C ALA A 252 -6.26 1.00 -6.96
N GLY A 253 -7.41 0.38 -6.79
CA GLY A 253 -8.20 -0.21 -7.87
C GLY A 253 -9.23 0.78 -8.39
N VAL A 254 -9.36 0.90 -9.71
CA VAL A 254 -10.37 1.75 -10.36
C VAL A 254 -11.40 0.89 -11.07
N GLY A 255 -12.65 1.10 -10.71
CA GLY A 255 -13.82 0.46 -11.31
C GLY A 255 -14.93 1.47 -11.55
N THR A 256 -16.16 1.01 -11.40
CA THR A 256 -17.39 1.76 -11.66
C THR A 256 -18.35 1.60 -10.49
N ALA A 257 -19.06 2.67 -10.14
CA ALA A 257 -20.14 2.64 -9.17
C ALA A 257 -21.39 2.04 -9.81
N THR A 258 -21.96 1.01 -9.18
CA THR A 258 -23.18 0.34 -9.67
C THR A 258 -24.44 1.10 -9.26
N SER A 259 -24.48 1.50 -7.99
CA SER A 259 -25.59 2.25 -7.40
C SER A 259 -25.08 3.20 -6.34
N VAL A 260 -25.65 4.39 -6.30
CA VAL A 260 -25.43 5.40 -5.24
C VAL A 260 -26.78 5.71 -4.63
N CYS A 261 -26.91 5.51 -3.31
CA CYS A 261 -28.17 5.64 -2.60
C CYS A 261 -27.93 6.04 -1.15
N GLU A 262 -28.64 7.07 -0.66
CA GLU A 262 -28.62 7.50 0.74
C GLU A 262 -27.20 7.66 1.35
N GLY A 263 -26.27 8.27 0.59
CA GLY A 263 -24.90 8.48 1.04
C GLY A 263 -24.02 7.22 1.05
N ARG A 264 -24.48 6.16 0.39
CA ARG A 264 -23.76 4.90 0.19
C ARG A 264 -23.52 4.64 -1.29
N VAL A 265 -22.42 3.95 -1.60
CA VAL A 265 -22.12 3.46 -2.93
C VAL A 265 -21.91 1.94 -2.89
N VAL A 266 -22.42 1.26 -3.92
CA VAL A 266 -22.13 -0.14 -4.22
C VAL A 266 -21.46 -0.18 -5.58
N GLY A 267 -20.36 -0.95 -5.72
CA GLY A 267 -19.60 -0.98 -6.97
C GLY A 267 -18.82 -2.27 -7.20
N PHE A 268 -18.10 -2.30 -8.31
CA PHE A 268 -17.20 -3.35 -8.80
C PHE A 268 -17.89 -4.64 -9.24
N GLY A 269 -18.99 -5.06 -8.62
CA GLY A 269 -19.67 -6.32 -8.94
C GLY A 269 -18.88 -7.59 -8.53
N HIS A 270 -17.69 -7.43 -7.99
CA HIS A 270 -16.82 -8.48 -7.47
C HIS A 270 -15.90 -7.92 -6.37
N GLN A 271 -15.23 -8.80 -5.63
CA GLN A 271 -14.27 -8.40 -4.60
C GLN A 271 -13.02 -7.74 -5.20
N MET A 272 -12.36 -6.90 -4.39
CA MET A 272 -11.01 -6.40 -4.65
C MET A 272 -9.95 -7.32 -4.03
N PHE A 273 -9.97 -7.49 -2.72
CA PHE A 273 -9.07 -8.36 -1.95
C PHE A 273 -9.79 -9.47 -1.20
N PHE A 274 -11.12 -9.42 -1.18
CA PHE A 274 -11.98 -10.29 -0.38
C PHE A 274 -11.70 -10.17 1.13
N GLY A 275 -11.50 -8.93 1.57
CA GLY A 275 -11.16 -8.62 2.96
C GLY A 275 -12.33 -8.72 3.95
N GLY A 276 -13.56 -8.83 3.48
CA GLY A 276 -14.75 -8.72 4.32
C GLY A 276 -14.98 -7.27 4.75
N THR A 277 -15.11 -7.01 6.05
CA THR A 277 -15.11 -5.64 6.56
C THR A 277 -13.73 -5.02 6.35
N THR A 278 -13.68 -3.80 5.82
CA THR A 278 -12.45 -3.13 5.41
C THR A 278 -12.52 -1.63 5.70
N THR A 279 -11.42 -0.92 5.51
CA THR A 279 -11.28 0.53 5.70
C THR A 279 -10.55 1.19 4.52
N LEU A 280 -10.73 0.67 3.29
CA LEU A 280 -10.15 1.31 2.11
C LEU A 280 -10.71 2.72 1.93
N SER A 281 -9.91 3.65 1.44
CA SER A 281 -10.44 4.97 1.10
C SER A 281 -11.21 4.94 -0.22
N LEU A 282 -12.29 5.70 -0.26
CA LEU A 282 -13.16 5.89 -1.41
C LEU A 282 -12.74 7.16 -2.15
N HIS A 283 -12.50 7.05 -3.46
CA HIS A 283 -12.07 8.17 -4.30
C HIS A 283 -12.89 8.26 -5.58
N PRO A 284 -13.18 9.48 -6.06
CA PRO A 284 -13.57 9.70 -7.45
C PRO A 284 -12.37 9.51 -8.37
N ALA A 285 -12.61 9.26 -9.66
CA ALA A 285 -11.54 9.10 -10.63
C ALA A 285 -11.90 9.72 -11.99
N ASP A 286 -10.89 10.25 -12.67
CA ASP A 286 -10.96 10.76 -14.04
C ASP A 286 -10.26 9.79 -15.00
N ALA A 287 -11.02 9.13 -15.84
CA ALA A 287 -10.51 8.20 -16.82
C ALA A 287 -9.82 8.94 -17.97
N LEU A 288 -8.55 8.69 -18.21
CA LEU A 288 -7.80 9.29 -19.30
C LEU A 288 -8.12 8.59 -20.63
N TYR A 289 -8.09 7.26 -20.61
CA TYR A 289 -8.41 6.39 -21.77
C TYR A 289 -8.46 4.92 -21.33
N VAL A 290 -8.98 4.07 -22.20
CA VAL A 290 -8.87 2.60 -22.07
C VAL A 290 -7.70 2.12 -22.94
N GLN A 291 -6.69 1.53 -22.31
CA GLN A 291 -5.54 0.95 -22.96
C GLN A 291 -5.90 -0.39 -23.57
N GLU A 292 -5.63 -0.57 -24.86
CA GLU A 292 -5.70 -1.89 -25.50
C GLU A 292 -4.59 -2.78 -24.99
N GLU A 293 -4.92 -4.05 -24.74
CA GLU A 293 -3.95 -5.07 -24.33
C GLU A 293 -4.04 -6.26 -25.27
N SER A 294 -2.92 -6.61 -25.93
CA SER A 294 -2.90 -7.68 -26.92
C SER A 294 -2.75 -9.08 -26.31
N LEU A 295 -2.37 -9.18 -25.04
CA LEU A 295 -2.06 -10.44 -24.36
C LEU A 295 -2.97 -10.73 -23.14
N GLY A 296 -3.82 -9.79 -22.76
CA GLY A 296 -4.73 -9.88 -21.62
C GLY A 296 -6.04 -9.16 -21.90
N ALA A 297 -6.64 -8.56 -20.88
CA ALA A 297 -7.79 -7.69 -21.02
C ALA A 297 -7.35 -6.23 -21.20
N PRO A 298 -8.09 -5.41 -21.97
CA PRO A 298 -7.92 -3.96 -21.95
C PRO A 298 -8.14 -3.42 -20.52
N PHE A 299 -7.57 -2.25 -20.20
CA PHE A 299 -7.70 -1.67 -18.87
C PHE A 299 -7.82 -0.14 -18.90
N LYS A 300 -8.60 0.40 -17.95
CA LYS A 300 -8.81 1.83 -17.77
C LYS A 300 -7.60 2.46 -17.07
N VAL A 301 -7.06 3.52 -17.67
CA VAL A 301 -6.04 4.38 -17.07
C VAL A 301 -6.72 5.63 -16.54
N ALA A 302 -6.58 5.92 -15.25
CA ALA A 302 -7.28 7.01 -14.61
C ALA A 302 -6.39 7.74 -13.58
N ASN A 303 -6.71 8.99 -13.32
CA ASN A 303 -6.22 9.78 -12.18
C ASN A 303 -7.27 9.77 -11.06
N LEU A 304 -6.83 9.73 -9.81
CA LEU A 304 -7.72 9.77 -8.66
C LEU A 304 -7.92 11.21 -8.16
N GLY A 305 -9.14 11.51 -7.70
CA GLY A 305 -9.42 12.69 -6.89
C GLY A 305 -9.03 12.51 -5.42
N ALA A 306 -9.39 13.49 -4.58
CA ALA A 306 -9.23 13.39 -3.13
C ALA A 306 -10.14 12.29 -2.56
N GLU A 307 -9.77 11.79 -1.37
CA GLU A 307 -10.63 10.87 -0.63
C GLU A 307 -11.98 11.51 -0.30
N SER A 308 -13.04 10.76 -0.49
CA SER A 308 -14.42 11.24 -0.32
C SER A 308 -15.24 10.40 0.66
N GLY A 309 -14.65 9.33 1.20
CA GLY A 309 -15.32 8.42 2.12
C GLY A 309 -14.55 7.15 2.38
N THR A 310 -15.22 6.15 2.93
CA THR A 310 -14.65 4.85 3.28
C THR A 310 -15.40 3.73 2.56
N ILE A 311 -14.65 2.80 1.94
CA ILE A 311 -15.17 1.48 1.56
C ILE A 311 -15.16 0.64 2.82
N THR A 312 -16.35 0.22 3.25
CA THR A 312 -16.58 -0.51 4.51
C THR A 312 -16.61 -2.01 4.35
N ASP A 313 -16.93 -2.48 3.14
CA ASP A 313 -17.04 -3.91 2.84
C ASP A 313 -16.44 -4.22 1.47
N ASP A 314 -15.69 -5.32 1.43
CA ASP A 314 -15.09 -5.92 0.24
C ASP A 314 -15.50 -7.40 0.20
N ARG A 315 -16.59 -7.67 -0.50
CA ARG A 315 -17.29 -8.95 -0.54
C ARG A 315 -17.26 -9.56 -1.94
N MET A 316 -17.67 -10.80 -2.05
CA MET A 316 -17.65 -11.57 -3.30
C MET A 316 -18.42 -10.87 -4.45
N THR A 317 -19.53 -10.23 -4.14
CA THR A 317 -20.43 -9.62 -5.14
C THR A 317 -20.19 -8.12 -5.31
N GLY A 318 -19.20 -7.53 -4.62
CA GLY A 318 -18.85 -6.13 -4.78
C GLY A 318 -18.23 -5.50 -3.54
N ILE A 319 -18.02 -4.20 -3.66
CA ILE A 319 -17.58 -3.33 -2.55
C ILE A 319 -18.71 -2.37 -2.18
N THR A 320 -18.78 -2.03 -0.89
CA THR A 320 -19.72 -1.00 -0.41
C THR A 320 -18.96 0.07 0.34
N GLY A 321 -19.32 1.32 0.10
CA GLY A 321 -18.73 2.47 0.75
C GLY A 321 -19.76 3.48 1.26
N VAL A 322 -19.31 4.37 2.15
CA VAL A 322 -20.05 5.50 2.69
C VAL A 322 -19.31 6.79 2.42
N PHE A 323 -20.02 7.85 2.02
CA PHE A 323 -19.45 9.15 1.78
C PHE A 323 -19.24 9.93 3.08
N GLY A 324 -18.25 10.84 3.08
CA GLY A 324 -18.01 11.84 4.12
C GLY A 324 -17.27 11.32 5.36
N ALA A 325 -17.33 10.03 5.68
CA ALA A 325 -16.58 9.44 6.78
C ALA A 325 -15.24 8.91 6.23
N LEU A 326 -14.13 9.58 6.55
CA LEU A 326 -12.79 9.15 6.11
C LEU A 326 -12.26 8.05 7.03
N PRO A 327 -11.50 7.07 6.50
CA PRO A 327 -10.90 6.03 7.33
C PRO A 327 -9.75 6.59 8.17
N GLU A 328 -9.48 5.96 9.31
CA GLU A 328 -8.24 6.18 10.05
C GLU A 328 -7.06 5.63 9.23
N THR A 329 -5.90 6.31 9.32
CA THR A 329 -4.73 5.96 8.50
C THR A 329 -3.46 5.86 9.34
N THR A 330 -2.57 4.94 8.96
CA THR A 330 -1.16 5.04 9.31
C THR A 330 -0.52 6.12 8.46
N THR A 331 0.05 7.15 9.09
CA THR A 331 0.77 8.22 8.37
C THR A 331 2.24 7.87 8.24
N ILE A 332 2.73 7.77 7.01
CA ILE A 332 4.15 7.55 6.71
C ILE A 332 4.73 8.85 6.18
N THR A 333 5.73 9.39 6.88
CA THR A 333 6.44 10.61 6.47
C THR A 333 7.90 10.30 6.27
N SER A 334 8.50 10.78 5.19
CA SER A 334 9.92 10.62 4.94
C SER A 334 10.57 11.94 4.53
N THR A 335 11.73 12.24 5.15
CA THR A 335 12.58 13.38 4.79
C THR A 335 13.90 12.85 4.26
N VAL A 336 14.24 13.20 3.02
CA VAL A 336 15.49 12.76 2.40
C VAL A 336 16.30 13.98 1.98
N SER A 337 17.60 13.95 2.23
CA SER A 337 18.55 15.00 1.86
C SER A 337 19.80 14.44 1.18
N MET A 338 20.34 15.16 0.18
CA MET A 338 21.63 14.86 -0.47
C MET A 338 22.27 16.15 -0.99
N GLY A 339 23.28 16.64 -0.30
CA GLY A 339 23.88 17.94 -0.58
C GLY A 339 22.88 19.07 -0.37
N GLU A 340 22.59 19.84 -1.43
CA GLU A 340 21.59 20.95 -1.39
C GLU A 340 20.17 20.48 -1.74
N ARG A 341 19.99 19.25 -2.19
CA ARG A 341 18.67 18.67 -2.50
C ARG A 341 18.04 18.09 -1.25
N SER A 342 16.77 18.39 -1.06
CA SER A 342 15.96 17.80 0.01
C SER A 342 14.52 17.67 -0.42
N ARG A 343 13.83 16.66 0.10
CA ARG A 343 12.40 16.46 -0.11
C ARG A 343 11.78 15.83 1.14
N GLU A 344 10.60 16.31 1.48
CA GLU A 344 9.67 15.66 2.41
C GLU A 344 8.53 15.05 1.62
N GLY A 345 8.16 13.83 1.95
CA GLY A 345 7.09 13.07 1.35
C GLY A 345 6.14 12.50 2.40
N SER A 346 4.91 12.22 2.00
CA SER A 346 3.91 11.61 2.88
C SER A 346 3.00 10.66 2.13
N THR A 347 2.74 9.51 2.76
CA THR A 347 1.79 8.49 2.31
C THR A 347 0.86 8.13 3.47
N PHE A 348 -0.44 8.05 3.19
CA PHE A 348 -1.48 7.68 4.13
C PHE A 348 -1.98 6.27 3.79
N VAL A 349 -1.99 5.38 4.76
CA VAL A 349 -2.29 3.96 4.55
C VAL A 349 -3.52 3.55 5.35
N ASN A 350 -4.54 3.05 4.68
CA ASN A 350 -5.83 2.74 5.28
C ASN A 350 -5.92 1.31 5.84
N ILE A 351 -5.06 0.42 5.37
CA ILE A 351 -5.07 -1.00 5.75
C ILE A 351 -3.78 -1.32 6.49
N PRO A 352 -3.82 -1.71 7.77
CA PRO A 352 -2.61 -2.00 8.55
C PRO A 352 -1.65 -2.99 7.88
N ALA A 353 -2.17 -4.02 7.21
CA ALA A 353 -1.36 -5.00 6.48
C ALA A 353 -0.56 -4.38 5.32
N ALA A 354 -1.00 -3.25 4.76
CA ALA A 354 -0.31 -2.55 3.69
C ALA A 354 0.80 -1.60 4.19
N ALA A 355 0.83 -1.28 5.49
CA ALA A 355 1.73 -0.25 6.03
C ALA A 355 3.22 -0.56 5.78
N ALA A 356 3.63 -1.82 5.88
CA ALA A 356 5.02 -2.22 5.64
C ALA A 356 5.45 -1.98 4.18
N GLU A 357 4.61 -2.40 3.22
CA GLU A 357 4.89 -2.20 1.80
C GLU A 357 4.87 -0.72 1.42
N MET A 358 3.91 0.03 1.94
CA MET A 358 3.84 1.48 1.68
C MET A 358 5.02 2.22 2.32
N THR A 359 5.52 1.79 3.48
CA THR A 359 6.75 2.31 4.09
C THR A 359 7.96 2.07 3.18
N PHE A 360 8.10 0.86 2.65
CA PHE A 360 9.14 0.51 1.69
C PHE A 360 9.06 1.37 0.42
N ASN A 361 7.86 1.48 -0.14
CA ASN A 361 7.62 2.22 -1.38
C ASN A 361 7.82 3.74 -1.21
N GLU A 362 7.39 4.32 -0.08
CA GLU A 362 7.63 5.74 0.26
C GLU A 362 9.12 6.03 0.35
N HIS A 363 9.89 5.14 1.02
CA HIS A 363 11.34 5.26 1.05
C HIS A 363 11.95 5.28 -0.35
N LEU A 364 11.58 4.32 -1.22
CA LEU A 364 12.11 4.25 -2.58
C LEU A 364 11.77 5.50 -3.39
N ALA A 365 10.51 5.93 -3.35
CA ALA A 365 10.03 7.08 -4.12
C ALA A 365 10.73 8.37 -3.71
N ASN A 366 10.81 8.64 -2.41
CA ASN A 366 11.39 9.87 -1.90
C ASN A 366 12.91 9.91 -2.11
N HIS A 367 13.62 8.79 -1.90
CA HIS A 367 15.04 8.69 -2.20
C HIS A 367 15.33 8.88 -3.68
N ASP A 368 14.57 8.23 -4.58
CA ASP A 368 14.74 8.37 -6.03
C ASP A 368 14.56 9.82 -6.50
N ARG A 369 13.65 10.58 -5.89
CA ARG A 369 13.45 12.00 -6.19
C ARG A 369 14.64 12.87 -5.82
N VAL A 370 15.38 12.51 -4.75
CA VAL A 370 16.52 13.27 -4.23
C VAL A 370 17.85 12.77 -4.82
N VAL A 371 18.06 11.46 -4.85
CA VAL A 371 19.27 10.82 -5.39
C VAL A 371 19.33 10.94 -6.91
N ASP A 372 18.18 10.81 -7.57
CA ASP A 372 18.00 10.94 -9.03
C ASP A 372 18.90 9.97 -9.81
N GLY A 373 18.94 8.72 -9.39
CA GLY A 373 19.71 7.69 -10.09
C GLY A 373 19.99 6.43 -9.27
N TYR A 374 20.27 5.34 -10.02
CA TYR A 374 20.75 4.07 -9.43
C TYR A 374 22.25 4.21 -9.13
N THR A 375 22.59 4.67 -7.96
CA THR A 375 23.97 4.92 -7.57
C THR A 375 24.28 4.39 -6.20
N GLY A 376 25.51 3.88 -6.04
CA GLY A 376 26.02 3.54 -4.71
C GLY A 376 26.42 4.79 -3.94
N GLY A 377 26.43 4.64 -2.63
CA GLY A 377 26.74 5.70 -1.69
C GLY A 377 26.62 5.21 -0.25
N SER A 378 26.37 6.13 0.66
CA SER A 378 25.99 5.86 2.05
C SER A 378 24.75 6.67 2.42
N ALA A 379 23.98 6.17 3.39
CA ALA A 379 22.86 6.87 4.01
C ALA A 379 22.98 6.82 5.52
N ALA A 380 22.81 7.96 6.18
CA ALA A 380 22.51 8.02 7.60
C ALA A 380 21.01 8.11 7.74
N GLN A 381 20.40 7.14 8.41
CA GLN A 381 18.96 6.98 8.50
C GLN A 381 18.52 6.93 9.95
N GLY A 382 17.46 7.67 10.27
CA GLY A 382 16.72 7.55 11.52
C GLY A 382 15.25 7.26 11.23
N TYR A 383 14.59 6.59 12.17
CA TYR A 383 13.14 6.41 12.12
C TYR A 383 12.53 6.44 13.52
N THR A 384 11.25 6.80 13.55
CA THR A 384 10.39 6.69 14.73
C THR A 384 9.06 6.10 14.29
N ILE A 385 8.60 5.06 14.99
CA ILE A 385 7.31 4.41 14.80
C ILE A 385 6.50 4.59 16.06
N THR A 386 5.28 5.14 15.94
CA THR A 386 4.32 5.27 17.05
C THR A 386 3.08 4.45 16.77
N GLY A 387 2.38 4.06 17.84
CA GLY A 387 1.16 3.29 17.72
C GLY A 387 0.60 2.89 19.07
N THR A 388 -0.40 2.03 19.04
CA THR A 388 -1.09 1.51 20.23
C THR A 388 -0.91 0.00 20.30
N ASP A 389 -0.46 -0.52 21.46
CA ASP A 389 -0.32 -1.95 21.76
C ASP A 389 -1.71 -2.60 21.98
N ALA A 390 -1.78 -3.91 21.91
CA ALA A 390 -2.99 -4.69 22.09
C ALA A 390 -3.73 -4.47 23.43
N ASP A 391 -3.04 -3.94 24.44
CA ASP A 391 -3.64 -3.58 25.73
C ASP A 391 -4.16 -2.13 25.80
N GLY A 392 -4.03 -1.38 24.69
CA GLY A 392 -4.45 0.03 24.58
C GLY A 392 -3.40 1.03 25.05
N SER A 393 -2.17 0.61 25.35
CA SER A 393 -1.08 1.52 25.70
C SER A 393 -0.34 2.03 24.47
N ASP A 394 0.03 3.31 24.48
CA ASP A 394 0.82 3.90 23.42
C ASP A 394 2.26 3.38 23.45
N PHE A 395 2.87 3.23 22.28
CA PHE A 395 4.28 2.92 22.14
C PHE A 395 5.01 3.87 21.18
N GLU A 396 6.31 4.01 21.39
CA GLU A 396 7.22 4.69 20.49
C GLU A 396 8.52 3.85 20.37
N ILE A 397 8.91 3.53 19.14
CA ILE A 397 10.11 2.77 18.80
C ILE A 397 10.92 3.57 17.79
N GLY A 398 12.16 3.91 18.12
CA GLY A 398 13.07 4.63 17.23
C GLY A 398 14.46 4.03 17.22
N PHE A 399 15.15 4.19 16.10
CA PHE A 399 16.54 3.78 15.91
C PHE A 399 17.20 4.62 14.82
N GLU A 400 18.53 4.74 14.90
CA GLU A 400 19.34 5.37 13.86
C GLU A 400 20.39 4.38 13.38
N ASP A 401 20.58 4.28 12.06
CA ASP A 401 21.61 3.42 11.48
C ASP A 401 22.31 4.08 10.28
N ARG A 402 23.30 3.40 9.74
CA ARG A 402 24.07 3.81 8.58
C ARG A 402 24.15 2.68 7.58
N PHE A 403 23.85 3.02 6.33
CA PHE A 403 23.86 2.10 5.20
C PHE A 403 24.98 2.47 4.23
N ARG A 404 25.45 1.48 3.51
CA ARG A 404 26.40 1.66 2.42
C ARG A 404 26.09 0.69 1.30
N SER A 405 26.00 1.22 0.09
CA SER A 405 25.85 0.43 -1.13
C SER A 405 26.97 0.69 -2.13
N SER A 406 27.31 -0.31 -2.92
CA SER A 406 28.23 -0.14 -4.06
C SER A 406 27.48 0.32 -5.33
N SER A 407 26.18 0.07 -5.43
CA SER A 407 25.38 0.20 -6.67
C SER A 407 24.07 0.97 -6.50
N ASP A 408 23.30 0.72 -5.46
CA ASP A 408 21.95 1.28 -5.27
C ASP A 408 21.67 1.52 -3.77
N ILE A 409 22.05 2.71 -3.29
CA ILE A 409 21.89 3.05 -1.87
C ILE A 409 20.41 3.18 -1.49
N THR A 410 19.56 3.63 -2.41
CA THR A 410 18.12 3.74 -2.21
C THR A 410 17.51 2.39 -1.86
N PHE A 411 17.80 1.36 -2.65
CA PHE A 411 17.23 0.03 -2.45
C PHE A 411 17.83 -0.69 -1.24
N ASP A 412 19.16 -0.66 -1.10
CA ASP A 412 19.86 -1.39 -0.05
C ASP A 412 19.59 -0.85 1.36
N SER A 413 19.02 0.36 1.49
CA SER A 413 18.66 0.97 2.79
C SER A 413 17.16 0.96 3.11
N ALA A 414 16.33 0.33 2.27
CA ALA A 414 14.87 0.43 2.38
C ALA A 414 14.21 -0.57 3.34
N PHE A 415 14.90 -1.66 3.71
CA PHE A 415 14.25 -2.82 4.32
C PHE A 415 14.00 -2.70 5.82
N ASP A 416 14.92 -2.15 6.58
CA ASP A 416 14.90 -2.25 8.05
C ASP A 416 13.63 -1.70 8.69
N VAL A 417 13.18 -0.52 8.24
CA VAL A 417 11.96 0.12 8.77
C VAL A 417 10.72 -0.66 8.35
N ALA A 418 10.65 -1.04 7.07
CA ALA A 418 9.51 -1.80 6.54
C ALA A 418 9.35 -3.17 7.21
N ASP A 419 10.47 -3.90 7.43
CA ASP A 419 10.46 -5.17 8.16
C ASP A 419 9.94 -4.98 9.60
N LEU A 420 10.31 -3.87 10.25
CA LEU A 420 9.86 -3.58 11.61
C LEU A 420 8.37 -3.23 11.67
N VAL A 421 7.89 -2.43 10.72
CA VAL A 421 6.46 -2.12 10.57
C VAL A 421 5.66 -3.41 10.32
N TRP A 422 6.17 -4.30 9.45
CA TRP A 422 5.57 -5.61 9.23
C TRP A 422 5.49 -6.44 10.52
N GLY A 423 6.56 -6.45 11.30
CA GLY A 423 6.59 -7.15 12.59
C GLY A 423 5.54 -6.63 13.57
N LEU A 424 5.40 -5.30 13.67
CA LEU A 424 4.40 -4.66 14.54
C LEU A 424 2.97 -4.93 14.07
N THR A 425 2.67 -4.73 12.80
CA THR A 425 1.32 -4.94 12.24
C THR A 425 0.91 -6.41 12.16
N SER A 426 1.86 -7.34 12.33
CA SER A 426 1.58 -8.78 12.43
C SER A 426 1.12 -9.23 13.82
N ILE A 427 1.22 -8.37 14.84
CA ILE A 427 0.75 -8.67 16.20
C ILE A 427 -0.73 -8.29 16.30
N GLU A 428 -1.57 -9.25 16.65
CA GLU A 428 -3.02 -9.04 16.79
C GLU A 428 -3.33 -7.93 17.81
N GLY A 429 -4.17 -6.96 17.42
CA GLY A 429 -4.60 -5.85 18.26
C GLY A 429 -3.60 -4.67 18.32
N VAL A 430 -2.46 -4.75 17.66
CA VAL A 430 -1.51 -3.63 17.54
C VAL A 430 -1.88 -2.75 16.34
N THR A 431 -1.89 -1.43 16.55
CA THR A 431 -2.01 -0.43 15.47
C THR A 431 -0.73 0.38 15.37
N VAL A 432 -0.34 0.73 14.15
CA VAL A 432 0.73 1.69 13.86
C VAL A 432 0.10 2.99 13.39
N ASP A 433 0.28 4.06 14.14
CA ASP A 433 -0.32 5.36 13.86
C ASP A 433 0.57 6.20 12.94
N SER A 434 1.89 6.17 13.17
CA SER A 434 2.82 6.88 12.32
C SER A 434 4.17 6.17 12.15
N VAL A 435 4.77 6.41 10.98
CA VAL A 435 6.16 6.05 10.66
C VAL A 435 6.85 7.31 10.13
N THR A 436 7.82 7.82 10.87
CA THR A 436 8.62 8.97 10.45
C THR A 436 10.03 8.49 10.12
N MET A 437 10.54 8.86 8.94
CA MET A 437 11.87 8.47 8.45
C MET A 437 12.67 9.69 8.03
N ASP A 438 13.91 9.78 8.47
CA ASP A 438 14.87 10.81 8.08
C ASP A 438 16.10 10.16 7.44
N SER A 439 16.56 10.65 6.31
CA SER A 439 17.71 10.10 5.60
C SER A 439 18.61 11.19 5.04
N ALA A 440 19.90 11.11 5.38
CA ALA A 440 20.95 11.94 4.78
C ALA A 440 21.83 11.06 3.88
N VAL A 441 21.72 11.25 2.57
CA VAL A 441 22.44 10.47 1.56
C VAL A 441 23.73 11.17 1.14
N SER A 442 24.77 10.39 0.91
CA SER A 442 26.09 10.84 0.46
C SER A 442 26.62 9.93 -0.65
N PRO A 443 27.35 10.45 -1.65
CA PRO A 443 28.05 9.65 -2.65
C PRO A 443 29.25 8.88 -2.08
N ASP A 444 29.61 9.10 -0.81
CA ASP A 444 30.74 8.42 -0.16
C ASP A 444 30.43 6.92 0.01
N LYS A 445 31.31 6.09 -0.55
CA LYS A 445 31.26 4.61 -0.47
C LYS A 445 32.28 4.04 0.48
N SER A 446 32.92 4.88 1.29
CA SER A 446 33.96 4.48 2.22
C SER A 446 33.47 3.43 3.20
N THR A 447 34.33 2.47 3.52
CA THR A 447 34.05 1.41 4.48
C THR A 447 35.28 1.09 5.29
N TYR A 448 35.07 0.54 6.47
CA TYR A 448 36.12 0.01 7.32
C TYR A 448 36.07 -1.51 7.36
N THR A 449 37.24 -2.13 7.30
CA THR A 449 37.40 -3.58 7.42
C THR A 449 38.14 -3.93 8.69
N ILE A 450 37.63 -4.89 9.47
CA ILE A 450 38.33 -5.42 10.64
C ILE A 450 39.51 -6.27 10.12
N THR A 451 40.74 -5.77 10.27
CA THR A 451 41.95 -6.43 9.78
C THR A 451 42.70 -7.21 10.83
N GLY A 452 42.28 -7.09 12.10
CA GLY A 452 42.87 -7.84 13.19
C GLY A 452 42.39 -7.41 14.56
N VAL A 453 42.86 -8.15 15.56
CA VAL A 453 42.62 -7.86 16.97
C VAL A 453 43.97 -7.77 17.69
N GLN A 454 44.11 -6.88 18.63
CA GLN A 454 45.28 -6.76 19.47
C GLN A 454 44.88 -6.86 20.95
N GLN A 455 45.76 -7.42 21.76
CA GLN A 455 45.62 -7.48 23.21
C GLN A 455 46.61 -6.52 23.88
N ARG A 456 46.22 -5.85 24.95
CA ARG A 456 47.13 -5.08 25.80
C ARG A 456 47.89 -6.00 26.76
N LYS A 457 49.23 -6.08 26.60
CA LYS A 457 50.13 -6.84 27.46
C LYS A 457 51.27 -5.93 27.94
N ASN A 458 51.45 -5.83 29.23
CA ASN A 458 52.54 -5.01 29.86
C ASN A 458 52.59 -3.56 29.34
N GLY A 459 51.42 -2.97 29.06
CA GLY A 459 51.32 -1.60 28.54
C GLY A 459 51.34 -1.47 27.02
N GLU A 460 51.71 -2.51 26.28
CA GLU A 460 51.80 -2.52 24.81
C GLU A 460 50.67 -3.28 24.14
N TRP A 461 50.37 -2.94 22.87
CA TRP A 461 49.39 -3.62 22.05
C TRP A 461 50.04 -4.70 21.18
N VAL A 462 49.73 -5.97 21.46
CA VAL A 462 50.27 -7.14 20.78
C VAL A 462 49.22 -7.76 19.90
N LYS A 463 49.55 -8.06 18.62
CA LYS A 463 48.64 -8.71 17.67
C LYS A 463 48.23 -10.10 18.16
N VAL A 464 46.92 -10.37 18.16
CA VAL A 464 46.32 -11.68 18.42
C VAL A 464 46.22 -12.46 17.11
N THR A 465 46.68 -13.69 17.12
CA THR A 465 46.62 -14.61 15.94
C THR A 465 46.38 -16.04 16.43
N GLY A 466 46.11 -16.96 15.54
CA GLY A 466 46.01 -18.39 15.86
C GLY A 466 47.29 -18.96 16.50
N LYS A 467 48.48 -18.38 16.19
CA LYS A 467 49.77 -18.78 16.79
C LYS A 467 50.09 -17.99 18.07
N VAL A 468 49.49 -16.81 18.23
CA VAL A 468 49.69 -15.94 19.41
C VAL A 468 48.28 -15.59 19.95
N PRO A 469 47.67 -16.51 20.70
CA PRO A 469 46.35 -16.27 21.26
C PRO A 469 46.37 -15.21 22.36
N ALA A 470 45.24 -14.56 22.57
CA ALA A 470 45.08 -13.71 23.74
C ALA A 470 45.14 -14.53 25.03
N THR A 471 45.84 -14.03 26.02
CA THR A 471 46.01 -14.72 27.32
C THR A 471 45.81 -13.74 28.46
N ILE A 472 45.09 -14.15 29.49
CA ILE A 472 44.83 -13.34 30.68
C ILE A 472 44.78 -14.22 31.93
N LYS A 473 45.24 -13.73 33.06
CA LYS A 473 45.09 -14.41 34.33
C LYS A 473 43.65 -14.30 34.81
N ALA A 474 43.04 -15.42 35.20
CA ALA A 474 41.70 -15.42 35.77
C ALA A 474 41.58 -14.44 36.96
N GLY A 475 40.49 -13.70 37.05
CA GLY A 475 40.31 -12.61 38.01
C GLY A 475 40.88 -11.27 37.53
N ARG A 476 41.30 -11.15 36.27
CA ARG A 476 41.80 -9.91 35.65
C ARG A 476 40.96 -9.52 34.44
N THR A 477 41.02 -8.26 34.04
CA THR A 477 40.35 -7.69 32.87
C THR A 477 41.17 -7.94 31.60
N LEU A 478 40.58 -8.61 30.60
CA LEU A 478 41.15 -8.77 29.27
C LEU A 478 40.86 -7.52 28.46
N GLN A 479 41.89 -6.78 28.08
CA GLN A 479 41.79 -5.61 27.22
C GLN A 479 42.16 -5.97 25.80
N LEU A 480 41.22 -5.76 24.88
CA LEU A 480 41.40 -6.00 23.45
C LEU A 480 41.08 -4.73 22.66
N ARG A 481 41.57 -4.66 21.43
CA ARG A 481 41.07 -3.68 20.43
C ARG A 481 41.01 -4.30 19.05
N ALA A 482 39.93 -3.97 18.32
CA ALA A 482 39.88 -4.21 16.90
C ALA A 482 40.73 -3.20 16.14
N VAL A 483 41.37 -3.66 15.07
CA VAL A 483 42.12 -2.82 14.13
C VAL A 483 41.27 -2.70 12.88
N LEU A 484 40.81 -1.50 12.57
CA LEU A 484 39.96 -1.17 11.42
C LEU A 484 40.80 -0.45 10.38
N SER A 485 40.81 -0.97 9.15
CA SER A 485 41.42 -0.31 8.00
C SER A 485 40.33 0.33 7.14
N GLY A 486 40.43 1.62 6.89
CA GLY A 486 39.57 2.40 6.00
C GLY A 486 40.41 3.18 4.98
N PRO A 487 39.79 4.05 4.19
CA PRO A 487 40.46 4.85 3.14
C PRO A 487 41.52 5.78 3.77
N GLY A 488 42.80 5.40 3.64
CA GLY A 488 43.94 6.20 4.10
C GLY A 488 44.12 6.32 5.62
N VAL A 489 43.34 5.57 6.43
CA VAL A 489 43.37 5.67 7.89
C VAL A 489 43.17 4.32 8.58
N VAL A 490 43.86 4.14 9.70
CA VAL A 490 43.63 2.99 10.62
C VAL A 490 42.96 3.53 11.90
N ARG A 491 41.92 2.85 12.34
CA ARG A 491 41.20 3.16 13.58
C ARG A 491 41.24 1.97 14.53
N PHE A 492 41.03 2.24 15.81
CA PHE A 492 41.04 1.24 16.86
C PHE A 492 39.77 1.35 17.71
N VAL A 493 39.10 0.22 17.93
CA VAL A 493 37.94 0.13 18.84
C VAL A 493 38.32 -0.78 20.02
N GLY A 494 38.22 -0.26 21.22
CA GLY A 494 38.62 -0.97 22.44
C GLY A 494 37.50 -1.77 23.08
N TYR A 495 37.85 -2.93 23.66
CA TYR A 495 36.94 -3.80 24.41
C TYR A 495 37.59 -4.22 25.72
N SER A 496 36.78 -4.41 26.76
CA SER A 496 37.23 -4.86 28.07
C SER A 496 36.30 -5.97 28.58
N PHE A 497 36.90 -7.11 28.96
CA PHE A 497 36.17 -8.25 29.49
C PHE A 497 36.73 -8.63 30.85
N ASP A 498 35.90 -8.62 31.88
CA ASP A 498 36.29 -9.14 33.19
C ASP A 498 36.23 -10.66 33.18
N VAL A 499 37.38 -11.30 33.40
CA VAL A 499 37.48 -12.77 33.38
C VAL A 499 37.37 -13.29 34.83
N PRO A 500 36.25 -13.92 35.20
CA PRO A 500 36.05 -14.43 36.55
C PRO A 500 37.11 -15.45 36.99
N LYS A 501 37.44 -15.51 38.27
CA LYS A 501 38.44 -16.44 38.85
C LYS A 501 38.12 -17.91 38.58
N ARG A 502 36.82 -18.27 38.47
CA ARG A 502 36.36 -19.65 38.19
C ARG A 502 36.80 -20.19 36.82
N TYR A 503 37.30 -19.33 35.92
CA TYR A 503 37.78 -19.70 34.59
C TYR A 503 39.29 -19.93 34.53
N HIS A 504 39.92 -20.24 35.66
CA HIS A 504 41.32 -20.65 35.67
C HIS A 504 41.57 -21.85 34.76
N ASP A 505 42.63 -21.78 33.92
CA ASP A 505 43.03 -22.82 32.94
C ASP A 505 41.94 -23.17 31.90
N LYS A 506 40.99 -22.28 31.66
CA LYS A 506 39.98 -22.45 30.63
C LYS A 506 40.41 -21.78 29.33
N LYS A 507 39.87 -22.32 28.20
CA LYS A 507 39.99 -21.73 26.87
C LYS A 507 38.65 -21.08 26.49
N GLY A 508 38.73 -20.02 25.72
CA GLY A 508 37.56 -19.32 25.24
C GLY A 508 37.78 -18.77 23.85
N PHE A 509 36.76 -18.09 23.37
CA PHE A 509 36.76 -17.42 22.08
C PHE A 509 36.34 -15.96 22.28
N VAL A 510 36.91 -15.10 21.45
CA VAL A 510 36.42 -13.73 21.24
C VAL A 510 36.06 -13.58 19.79
N TYR A 511 34.82 -13.22 19.55
CA TYR A 511 34.32 -12.87 18.22
C TYR A 511 34.24 -11.35 18.15
N VAL A 512 34.84 -10.76 17.12
CA VAL A 512 34.75 -9.34 16.83
C VAL A 512 34.17 -9.21 15.44
N THR A 513 33.02 -8.54 15.33
CA THR A 513 32.29 -8.39 14.07
C THR A 513 31.80 -6.96 13.91
N GLY A 514 31.56 -6.52 12.68
CA GLY A 514 30.85 -5.28 12.37
C GLY A 514 29.34 -5.48 12.50
N GLY A 515 28.61 -4.41 12.83
CA GLY A 515 27.17 -4.43 12.99
C GLY A 515 26.45 -4.91 11.73
N ASN A 516 26.95 -4.55 10.54
CA ASN A 516 26.41 -4.98 9.25
C ASN A 516 26.42 -6.51 8.99
N TRP A 517 27.07 -7.29 9.87
CA TRP A 517 27.05 -8.76 9.86
C TRP A 517 26.16 -9.35 10.97
N LEU A 518 25.55 -8.49 11.77
CA LEU A 518 24.64 -8.90 12.84
C LEU A 518 23.20 -8.76 12.32
N TRP A 519 22.51 -9.88 12.29
CA TRP A 519 21.10 -9.90 11.92
C TRP A 519 20.22 -9.49 13.09
N SER A 520 19.25 -8.59 12.87
CA SER A 520 18.26 -8.21 13.86
C SER A 520 17.06 -9.15 13.82
N ASP A 521 16.66 -9.68 14.96
CA ASP A 521 15.44 -10.49 15.11
C ASP A 521 14.24 -9.66 15.60
N ALA A 522 14.40 -8.34 15.68
CA ALA A 522 13.36 -7.43 16.17
C ALA A 522 12.00 -7.60 15.45
N PRO A 523 11.92 -7.70 14.10
CA PRO A 523 10.64 -7.86 13.41
C PRO A 523 9.90 -9.17 13.74
N TYR A 524 10.59 -10.17 14.28
CA TYR A 524 10.06 -11.49 14.58
C TYR A 524 9.74 -11.71 16.06
N GLN A 525 9.81 -10.66 16.88
CA GLN A 525 9.48 -10.73 18.28
C GLN A 525 7.96 -10.75 18.50
N PRO A 526 7.45 -11.50 19.49
CA PRO A 526 6.02 -11.75 19.63
C PRO A 526 5.23 -10.63 20.32
N THR A 527 5.86 -9.58 20.80
CA THR A 527 5.20 -8.44 21.46
C THR A 527 5.93 -7.14 21.20
N VAL A 528 5.21 -6.02 21.22
CA VAL A 528 5.75 -4.66 21.04
C VAL A 528 6.91 -4.40 22.02
N GLY A 529 6.78 -4.76 23.29
CA GLY A 529 7.83 -4.60 24.28
C GLY A 529 9.12 -5.35 23.95
N LYS A 530 9.02 -6.59 23.41
CA LYS A 530 10.20 -7.36 22.97
C LYS A 530 10.80 -6.82 21.69
N ILE A 531 9.98 -6.31 20.77
CA ILE A 531 10.46 -5.58 19.57
C ILE A 531 11.30 -4.38 20.04
N ALA A 532 10.76 -3.56 20.94
CA ALA A 532 11.45 -2.39 21.46
C ALA A 532 12.78 -2.74 22.18
N GLU A 533 12.80 -3.82 22.96
CA GLU A 533 14.02 -4.32 23.59
C GLU A 533 15.06 -4.77 22.55
N ALA A 534 14.65 -5.49 21.52
CA ALA A 534 15.53 -5.98 20.46
C ALA A 534 16.10 -4.83 19.62
N VAL A 535 15.28 -3.83 19.25
CA VAL A 535 15.71 -2.60 18.56
C VAL A 535 16.73 -1.84 19.42
N LYS A 536 16.47 -1.66 20.70
CA LYS A 536 17.39 -0.98 21.61
C LYS A 536 18.73 -1.73 21.78
N ALA A 537 18.72 -3.05 21.63
CA ALA A 537 19.92 -3.89 21.73
C ALA A 537 20.68 -4.01 20.40
N GLN A 538 20.11 -3.51 19.30
CA GLN A 538 20.70 -3.60 17.97
C GLN A 538 22.02 -2.83 17.90
N VAL A 539 22.98 -3.43 17.20
CA VAL A 539 24.28 -2.80 16.91
C VAL A 539 24.20 -2.17 15.54
N ARG A 540 24.52 -0.90 15.45
CA ARG A 540 24.48 -0.16 14.18
C ARG A 540 25.47 -0.71 13.16
N ASN A 541 25.16 -0.58 11.88
CA ASN A 541 26.03 -1.04 10.79
C ASN A 541 27.43 -0.40 10.81
N ASP A 542 27.58 0.82 11.35
CA ASP A 542 28.87 1.53 11.51
C ASP A 542 29.57 1.26 12.84
N GLU A 543 29.04 0.34 13.62
CA GLU A 543 29.63 -0.08 14.90
C GLU A 543 30.28 -1.47 14.81
N THR A 544 30.97 -1.86 15.87
CA THR A 544 31.56 -3.18 16.02
C THR A 544 31.18 -3.77 17.36
N GLN A 545 30.87 -5.05 17.38
CA GLN A 545 30.58 -5.81 18.60
C GLN A 545 31.69 -6.84 18.86
N ALA A 546 32.04 -7.03 20.14
CA ALA A 546 32.87 -8.13 20.57
C ALA A 546 32.12 -8.99 21.57
N GLN A 547 32.09 -10.29 21.31
CA GLN A 547 31.50 -11.29 22.19
C GLN A 547 32.58 -12.18 22.76
N PHE A 548 32.55 -12.39 24.06
CA PHE A 548 33.49 -13.23 24.81
C PHE A 548 32.75 -14.48 25.31
N SER A 549 33.27 -15.66 24.97
CA SER A 549 32.71 -16.93 25.41
C SER A 549 33.79 -17.84 25.95
N ILE A 550 33.56 -18.42 27.12
CA ILE A 550 34.42 -19.48 27.69
C ILE A 550 33.61 -20.76 27.75
N SER A 551 34.11 -21.82 27.10
CA SER A 551 33.54 -23.15 27.19
C SER A 551 33.98 -23.82 28.50
N ASN A 552 33.05 -24.23 29.33
CA ASN A 552 33.34 -25.20 30.37
C ASN A 552 33.26 -26.62 29.76
N ASN A 553 34.01 -27.58 30.35
CA ASN A 553 34.08 -28.97 29.86
C ASN A 553 32.71 -29.72 29.87
N LYS A 554 31.61 -29.08 30.25
CA LYS A 554 30.26 -29.63 30.30
C LYS A 554 29.36 -29.21 29.13
N GLY A 555 29.90 -28.50 28.13
CA GLY A 555 29.16 -28.09 26.91
C GLY A 555 28.21 -26.89 27.10
N GLU A 556 28.15 -26.27 28.30
CA GLU A 556 27.39 -25.04 28.49
C GLU A 556 28.17 -23.83 27.98
N ARG A 557 27.55 -23.02 27.11
CA ARG A 557 28.02 -21.69 26.75
C ARG A 557 27.62 -20.71 27.85
N VAL A 558 28.56 -19.94 28.36
CA VAL A 558 28.36 -18.86 29.33
C VAL A 558 28.76 -17.54 28.71
#